data_2ebdb1c7c2d4818f64c4369d5506356a
#
_entry.id   2ebdb1c7c2d4818f64c4369d5506356a
#
_cell.length_a   1.000
_cell.length_b   1.000
_cell.length_c   1.000
_cell.angle_alpha   90.00
_cell.angle_beta   90.00
_cell.angle_gamma   90.00
#
_symmetry.space_group_name_H-M   'P 1'
#
loop_
_entity.id
_entity.type
_entity.pdbx_description
1 polymer ?
#
loop_
_entity_poly.entity_id
_entity_poly.type
_entity_poly.pdbx_seq_one_letter_code
_entity_poly.pdbx_strand_id
1 'polypeptide(L)'
;NIYKLVIFLMIPFILFFSEINEFQLTVKNSYNQLFGEGKINYFSKQHKTYAITSIELFKKNPFFGVGPNNYRRECGSIKLKYQENNCSTHPHNIFFQLVSETGSLGIFYYFIINLFIFYKIIKFLFAKKDNELELFLLLPIFYYLNPFFPSGNLFNNWYATIGLISLPFYIYLTNKKYSAK
;
A
#
# COMPACT_ATOMS: atom_id res chain seq x y z
N ASN A 1 -3.27 29.56 -0.89
CA ASN A 1 -2.46 29.13 -2.05
C ASN A 1 -1.35 28.12 -1.67
N ILE A 2 -1.73 27.14 -0.87
CA ILE A 2 -0.80 26.12 -0.35
C ILE A 2 -0.20 25.26 -1.46
N TYR A 3 -0.96 24.97 -2.52
CA TYR A 3 -0.48 24.22 -3.68
C TYR A 3 0.67 24.91 -4.42
N LYS A 4 0.66 26.25 -4.50
CA LYS A 4 1.75 27.01 -5.11
C LYS A 4 3.04 26.91 -4.28
N LEU A 5 2.92 26.93 -2.96
CA LEU A 5 4.05 26.75 -2.05
C LEU A 5 4.62 25.32 -2.19
N VAL A 6 3.75 24.30 -2.25
CA VAL A 6 4.17 22.90 -2.44
C VAL A 6 4.90 22.75 -3.77
N ILE A 7 4.36 23.27 -4.86
CA ILE A 7 5.02 23.22 -6.18
C ILE A 7 6.37 23.93 -6.14
N PHE A 8 6.42 25.11 -5.54
CA PHE A 8 7.65 25.90 -5.41
C PHE A 8 8.74 25.18 -4.62
N LEU A 9 8.38 24.44 -3.57
CA LEU A 9 9.33 23.64 -2.79
C LEU A 9 9.75 22.35 -3.51
N MET A 10 8.84 21.76 -4.30
CA MET A 10 9.12 20.52 -5.02
C MET A 10 10.07 20.71 -6.21
N ILE A 11 10.03 21.85 -6.90
CA ILE A 11 10.89 22.11 -8.07
C ILE A 11 12.38 22.06 -7.71
N PRO A 12 12.90 22.80 -6.70
CA PRO A 12 14.32 22.71 -6.31
C PRO A 12 14.72 21.32 -5.85
N PHE A 13 13.81 20.62 -5.16
CA PHE A 13 14.03 19.25 -4.72
C PHE A 13 14.20 18.30 -5.92
N ILE A 14 13.32 18.35 -6.91
CA ILE A 14 13.40 17.55 -8.14
C ILE A 14 14.68 17.88 -8.91
N LEU A 15 15.03 19.16 -9.05
CA LEU A 15 16.23 19.59 -9.74
C LEU A 15 17.50 19.10 -9.02
N PHE A 16 17.53 19.19 -7.70
CA PHE A 16 18.66 18.67 -6.91
C PHE A 16 18.88 17.19 -7.11
N PHE A 17 17.80 16.39 -7.05
CA PHE A 17 17.89 14.93 -7.23
C PHE A 17 18.17 14.53 -8.68
N SER A 18 17.79 15.34 -9.67
CA SER A 18 18.06 15.05 -11.09
C SER A 18 19.54 15.02 -11.44
N GLU A 19 20.38 15.72 -10.67
CA GLU A 19 21.85 15.72 -10.86
C GLU A 19 22.55 14.51 -10.22
N ILE A 20 21.84 13.72 -9.41
CA ILE A 20 22.44 12.56 -8.74
C ILE A 20 22.40 11.34 -9.68
N ASN A 21 23.57 10.82 -10.06
CA ASN A 21 23.70 9.65 -10.94
C ASN A 21 22.87 8.44 -10.50
N GLU A 22 22.82 8.16 -9.20
CA GLU A 22 22.01 7.11 -8.60
C GLU A 22 20.51 7.29 -8.86
N PHE A 23 20.03 8.53 -8.77
CA PHE A 23 18.63 8.85 -9.06
C PHE A 23 18.31 8.66 -10.55
N GLN A 24 19.17 9.15 -11.44
CA GLN A 24 19.02 8.97 -12.89
C GLN A 24 19.02 7.49 -13.27
N LEU A 25 19.93 6.70 -12.67
CA LEU A 25 20.00 5.25 -12.89
C LEU A 25 18.71 4.56 -12.41
N THR A 26 18.20 4.96 -11.24
CA THR A 26 16.95 4.41 -10.67
C THR A 26 15.75 4.73 -11.56
N VAL A 27 15.65 5.98 -12.05
CA VAL A 27 14.58 6.40 -12.98
C VAL A 27 14.67 5.62 -14.29
N LYS A 28 15.87 5.49 -14.88
CA LYS A 28 16.10 4.72 -16.10
C LYS A 28 15.74 3.24 -15.92
N ASN A 29 16.12 2.64 -14.80
CA ASN A 29 15.81 1.24 -14.51
C ASN A 29 14.30 1.05 -14.31
N SER A 30 13.64 1.97 -13.61
CA SER A 30 12.18 1.95 -13.41
C SER A 30 11.44 2.12 -14.74
N TYR A 31 11.89 3.03 -15.61
CA TYR A 31 11.33 3.20 -16.94
C TYR A 31 11.48 1.92 -17.79
N ASN A 32 12.68 1.34 -17.83
CA ASN A 32 12.94 0.12 -18.57
C ASN A 32 12.12 -1.07 -18.02
N GLN A 33 11.88 -1.10 -16.72
CA GLN A 33 11.06 -2.12 -16.07
C GLN A 33 9.57 -1.99 -16.45
N LEU A 34 9.06 -0.75 -16.53
CA LEU A 34 7.66 -0.47 -16.87
C LEU A 34 7.39 -0.63 -18.37
N PHE A 35 8.31 -0.16 -19.23
CA PHE A 35 8.10 -0.02 -20.66
C PHE A 35 9.07 -0.88 -21.51
N GLY A 36 9.99 -1.58 -20.88
CA GLY A 36 10.87 -2.51 -21.58
C GLY A 36 10.09 -3.64 -22.24
N GLU A 37 10.53 -4.10 -23.42
CA GLU A 37 9.86 -5.14 -24.20
C GLU A 37 8.55 -4.70 -24.90
N GLY A 38 8.26 -3.39 -25.03
CA GLY A 38 7.08 -2.89 -25.75
C GLY A 38 5.73 -3.19 -25.09
N LYS A 39 5.74 -3.61 -23.82
CA LYS A 39 4.52 -3.85 -23.01
C LYS A 39 4.63 -3.10 -21.69
N ILE A 40 3.51 -2.60 -21.22
CA ILE A 40 3.45 -1.98 -19.89
C ILE A 40 3.45 -3.08 -18.83
N ASN A 41 4.48 -3.14 -18.03
CA ASN A 41 4.62 -4.08 -16.93
C ASN A 41 4.35 -3.34 -15.60
N TYR A 42 3.14 -3.47 -15.07
CA TYR A 42 2.75 -2.85 -13.79
C TYR A 42 3.53 -3.39 -12.59
N PHE A 43 4.06 -4.59 -12.70
CA PHE A 43 4.85 -5.24 -11.65
C PHE A 43 6.21 -5.66 -12.19
N SER A 44 7.26 -5.45 -11.41
CA SER A 44 8.54 -6.08 -11.68
C SER A 44 8.42 -7.59 -11.69
N LYS A 45 9.33 -8.27 -12.36
CA LYS A 45 9.37 -9.75 -12.35
C LYS A 45 9.33 -10.30 -10.92
N GLN A 46 10.05 -9.65 -10.01
CA GLN A 46 10.13 -10.03 -8.59
C GLN A 46 8.80 -9.82 -7.85
N HIS A 47 8.16 -8.65 -7.99
CA HIS A 47 6.85 -8.38 -7.36
C HIS A 47 5.76 -9.31 -7.92
N LYS A 48 5.81 -9.61 -9.21
CA LYS A 48 4.91 -10.60 -9.82
C LYS A 48 5.08 -11.98 -9.20
N THR A 49 6.34 -12.38 -8.95
CA THR A 49 6.64 -13.67 -8.30
C THR A 49 6.07 -13.72 -6.89
N TYR A 50 6.24 -12.66 -6.10
CA TYR A 50 5.69 -12.58 -4.75
C TYR A 50 4.16 -12.62 -4.73
N ALA A 51 3.52 -11.95 -5.69
CA ALA A 51 2.06 -11.99 -5.85
C ALA A 51 1.56 -13.42 -6.15
N ILE A 52 2.20 -14.11 -7.10
CA ILE A 52 1.87 -15.50 -7.44
C ILE A 52 2.09 -16.42 -6.23
N THR A 53 3.22 -16.29 -5.53
CA THR A 53 3.49 -17.06 -4.31
C THR A 53 2.43 -16.83 -3.24
N SER A 54 1.98 -15.58 -3.06
CA SER A 54 0.90 -15.24 -2.13
C SER A 54 -0.41 -15.94 -2.48
N ILE A 55 -0.75 -16.00 -3.77
CA ILE A 55 -1.96 -16.71 -4.27
C ILE A 55 -1.83 -18.20 -4.03
N GLU A 56 -0.67 -18.80 -4.25
CA GLU A 56 -0.47 -20.23 -4.01
C GLU A 56 -0.54 -20.56 -2.51
N LEU A 57 -0.02 -19.72 -1.63
CA LEU A 57 -0.18 -19.85 -0.17
C LEU A 57 -1.65 -19.73 0.24
N PHE A 58 -2.39 -18.79 -0.35
CA PHE A 58 -3.82 -18.66 -0.14
C PHE A 58 -4.60 -19.93 -0.53
N LYS A 59 -4.28 -20.54 -1.69
CA LYS A 59 -4.92 -21.79 -2.11
C LYS A 59 -4.72 -22.94 -1.12
N LYS A 60 -3.58 -22.97 -0.42
CA LYS A 60 -3.32 -23.97 0.63
C LYS A 60 -4.13 -23.70 1.90
N ASN A 61 -4.33 -22.42 2.26
CA ASN A 61 -4.99 -22.00 3.50
C ASN A 61 -5.97 -20.85 3.24
N PRO A 62 -7.12 -21.11 2.56
CA PRO A 62 -7.97 -20.04 2.02
C PRO A 62 -8.71 -19.20 3.10
N PHE A 63 -9.02 -19.77 4.26
CA PHE A 63 -9.81 -19.08 5.28
C PHE A 63 -8.97 -18.16 6.16
N PHE A 64 -7.86 -18.66 6.69
CA PHE A 64 -7.04 -17.97 7.69
C PHE A 64 -5.64 -17.61 7.19
N GLY A 65 -5.29 -17.99 5.97
CA GLY A 65 -3.95 -17.84 5.45
C GLY A 65 -2.93 -18.68 6.22
N VAL A 66 -1.64 -18.37 6.02
CA VAL A 66 -0.54 -19.06 6.73
C VAL A 66 -0.22 -18.45 8.09
N GLY A 67 -0.95 -17.39 8.48
CA GLY A 67 -0.75 -16.64 9.71
C GLY A 67 0.14 -15.39 9.53
N PRO A 68 -0.04 -14.35 10.37
CA PRO A 68 0.72 -13.12 10.32
C PRO A 68 2.24 -13.36 10.41
N ASN A 69 3.02 -12.65 9.57
CA ASN A 69 4.49 -12.76 9.47
C ASN A 69 5.03 -14.15 9.04
N ASN A 70 4.17 -15.05 8.57
CA ASN A 70 4.59 -16.39 8.15
C ASN A 70 4.87 -16.51 6.64
N TYR A 71 4.58 -15.51 5.84
CA TYR A 71 4.95 -15.52 4.42
C TYR A 71 6.41 -15.94 4.21
N ARG A 72 7.36 -15.31 4.92
CA ARG A 72 8.80 -15.59 4.84
C ARG A 72 9.20 -17.04 5.20
N ARG A 73 8.37 -17.76 5.97
CA ARG A 73 8.63 -19.15 6.34
C ARG A 73 8.05 -20.12 5.32
N GLU A 74 6.90 -19.77 4.78
CA GLU A 74 6.10 -20.64 3.92
C GLU A 74 6.37 -20.45 2.42
N CYS A 75 6.89 -19.29 1.99
CA CYS A 75 7.16 -19.02 0.59
C CYS A 75 8.10 -20.02 -0.07
N GLY A 76 9.08 -20.56 0.66
CA GLY A 76 10.00 -21.59 0.17
C GLY A 76 9.33 -22.93 -0.13
N SER A 77 8.15 -23.19 0.45
CA SER A 77 7.35 -24.39 0.18
C SER A 77 6.64 -24.36 -1.19
N ILE A 78 6.59 -23.18 -1.83
CA ILE A 78 5.96 -22.98 -3.13
C ILE A 78 7.02 -23.10 -4.22
N LYS A 79 6.93 -24.15 -5.02
CA LYS A 79 7.80 -24.35 -6.19
C LYS A 79 7.16 -23.72 -7.42
N LEU A 80 7.69 -22.58 -7.87
CA LEU A 80 7.28 -21.95 -9.11
C LEU A 80 8.13 -22.47 -10.27
N LYS A 81 7.48 -22.90 -11.35
CA LYS A 81 8.09 -23.64 -12.47
C LYS A 81 9.23 -22.88 -13.21
N TYR A 82 9.30 -21.55 -13.07
CA TYR A 82 10.22 -20.71 -13.85
C TYR A 82 10.86 -19.56 -13.06
N GLN A 83 10.85 -19.59 -11.71
CA GLN A 83 11.33 -18.46 -10.92
C GLN A 83 12.12 -18.95 -9.69
N GLU A 84 13.38 -18.52 -9.60
CA GLU A 84 14.30 -18.98 -8.54
C GLU A 84 14.10 -18.27 -7.20
N ASN A 85 13.64 -17.00 -7.19
CA ASN A 85 13.51 -16.19 -5.97
C ASN A 85 12.04 -15.87 -5.68
N ASN A 86 11.31 -16.80 -5.12
CA ASN A 86 9.89 -16.63 -4.72
C ASN A 86 9.70 -16.19 -3.27
N CYS A 87 10.77 -15.98 -2.53
CA CYS A 87 10.76 -15.65 -1.12
C CYS A 87 11.31 -14.26 -0.82
N SER A 88 10.65 -13.59 0.11
CA SER A 88 11.06 -12.36 0.75
C SER A 88 10.54 -12.33 2.18
N THR A 89 10.85 -11.29 2.95
CA THR A 89 10.30 -11.10 4.29
C THR A 89 8.77 -10.91 4.28
N HIS A 90 8.21 -10.40 3.17
CA HIS A 90 6.79 -10.18 2.92
C HIS A 90 6.58 -9.94 1.41
N PRO A 91 5.34 -9.96 0.88
CA PRO A 91 5.09 -9.82 -0.56
C PRO A 91 5.31 -8.43 -1.16
N HIS A 92 5.74 -7.43 -0.38
CA HIS A 92 5.89 -6.03 -0.78
C HIS A 92 4.61 -5.37 -1.33
N ASN A 93 3.46 -5.90 -0.96
CA ASN A 93 2.15 -5.37 -1.28
C ASN A 93 1.15 -5.82 -0.20
N ILE A 94 0.42 -4.86 0.37
CA ILE A 94 -0.47 -5.10 1.49
C ILE A 94 -1.60 -6.10 1.15
N PHE A 95 -2.17 -5.99 -0.04
CA PHE A 95 -3.24 -6.88 -0.47
C PHE A 95 -2.74 -8.33 -0.56
N PHE A 96 -1.61 -8.57 -1.25
CA PHE A 96 -1.03 -9.90 -1.36
C PHE A 96 -0.53 -10.45 -0.02
N GLN A 97 -0.11 -9.57 0.89
CA GLN A 97 0.23 -9.99 2.25
C GLN A 97 -1.01 -10.50 3.00
N LEU A 98 -2.11 -9.76 2.95
CA LEU A 98 -3.37 -10.22 3.56
C LEU A 98 -3.90 -11.50 2.89
N VAL A 99 -3.84 -11.59 1.58
CA VAL A 99 -4.20 -12.81 0.83
C VAL A 99 -3.47 -14.03 1.38
N SER A 100 -2.16 -13.97 1.50
CA SER A 100 -1.36 -15.12 1.94
C SER A 100 -1.41 -15.37 3.44
N GLU A 101 -1.36 -14.32 4.27
CA GLU A 101 -1.14 -14.45 5.71
C GLU A 101 -2.42 -14.46 6.54
N THR A 102 -3.53 -13.88 6.03
CA THR A 102 -4.82 -13.84 6.75
C THR A 102 -6.00 -14.47 5.99
N GLY A 103 -5.78 -14.85 4.75
CA GLY A 103 -6.79 -15.52 3.94
C GLY A 103 -8.01 -14.65 3.64
N SER A 104 -9.13 -15.32 3.35
CA SER A 104 -10.41 -14.66 3.02
C SER A 104 -10.94 -13.77 4.15
N LEU A 105 -10.67 -14.13 5.40
CA LEU A 105 -11.10 -13.33 6.55
C LEU A 105 -10.45 -11.95 6.54
N GLY A 106 -9.13 -11.88 6.38
CA GLY A 106 -8.41 -10.60 6.31
C GLY A 106 -8.76 -9.79 5.07
N ILE A 107 -8.97 -10.46 3.92
CA ILE A 107 -9.42 -9.82 2.68
C ILE A 107 -10.81 -9.19 2.88
N PHE A 108 -11.73 -9.87 3.54
CA PHE A 108 -13.06 -9.36 3.82
C PHE A 108 -13.01 -8.06 4.64
N TYR A 109 -12.29 -8.04 5.76
CA TYR A 109 -12.11 -6.83 6.56
C TYR A 109 -11.38 -5.73 5.81
N TYR A 110 -10.37 -6.07 5.03
CA TYR A 110 -9.66 -5.13 4.19
C TYR A 110 -10.59 -4.38 3.22
N PHE A 111 -11.48 -5.10 2.53
CA PHE A 111 -12.45 -4.48 1.63
C PHE A 111 -13.46 -3.60 2.37
N ILE A 112 -13.97 -4.04 3.52
CA ILE A 112 -14.88 -3.22 4.33
C ILE A 112 -14.22 -1.90 4.72
N ILE A 113 -12.98 -1.94 5.21
CA ILE A 113 -12.26 -0.72 5.63
C ILE A 113 -12.02 0.20 4.44
N ASN A 114 -11.56 -0.34 3.30
CA ASN A 114 -11.33 0.47 2.10
C ASN A 114 -12.63 1.07 1.55
N LEU A 115 -13.73 0.33 1.51
CA LEU A 115 -15.04 0.84 1.10
C LEU A 115 -15.52 1.96 2.03
N PHE A 116 -15.33 1.80 3.35
CA PHE A 116 -15.66 2.85 4.32
C PHE A 116 -14.85 4.12 4.08
N ILE A 117 -13.52 4.00 3.91
CA ILE A 117 -12.62 5.13 3.64
C ILE A 117 -13.02 5.81 2.32
N PHE A 118 -13.23 5.02 1.28
CA PHE A 118 -13.64 5.51 -0.03
C PHE A 118 -14.98 6.25 0.03
N TYR A 119 -15.98 5.69 0.71
CA TYR A 119 -17.25 6.36 0.96
C TYR A 119 -17.07 7.71 1.65
N LYS A 120 -16.21 7.79 2.66
CA LYS A 120 -15.92 9.04 3.37
C LYS A 120 -15.24 10.07 2.48
N ILE A 121 -14.29 9.67 1.67
CA ILE A 121 -13.61 10.53 0.69
C ILE A 121 -14.61 11.05 -0.35
N ILE A 122 -15.42 10.19 -0.93
CA ILE A 122 -16.44 10.57 -1.90
C ILE A 122 -17.45 11.55 -1.28
N LYS A 123 -17.96 11.21 -0.09
CA LYS A 123 -18.87 12.11 0.63
C LYS A 123 -18.28 13.49 0.86
N PHE A 124 -16.99 13.57 1.19
CA PHE A 124 -16.28 14.83 1.36
C PHE A 124 -16.21 15.61 0.04
N LEU A 125 -15.86 14.97 -1.07
CA LEU A 125 -15.76 15.62 -2.39
C LEU A 125 -17.08 16.25 -2.87
N PHE A 126 -18.21 15.65 -2.50
CA PHE A 126 -19.54 16.12 -2.89
C PHE A 126 -20.25 16.96 -1.82
N ALA A 127 -19.77 16.98 -0.58
CA ALA A 127 -20.34 17.79 0.49
C ALA A 127 -19.71 19.18 0.44
N LYS A 128 -20.54 20.23 0.29
CA LYS A 128 -20.12 21.65 0.36
C LYS A 128 -19.64 22.08 1.78
N LYS A 129 -19.30 21.18 2.67
CA LYS A 129 -19.02 21.48 4.08
C LYS A 129 -17.60 21.11 4.48
N ASP A 130 -16.95 22.10 5.05
CA ASP A 130 -15.63 22.23 5.66
C ASP A 130 -15.23 21.11 6.65
N ASN A 131 -14.75 19.98 6.14
CA ASN A 131 -14.12 18.94 6.94
C ASN A 131 -12.75 18.56 6.36
N GLU A 132 -12.00 19.56 5.92
CA GLU A 132 -10.66 19.37 5.35
C GLU A 132 -9.74 18.56 6.26
N LEU A 133 -9.86 18.75 7.58
CA LEU A 133 -9.05 18.03 8.55
C LEU A 133 -9.43 16.53 8.61
N GLU A 134 -10.71 16.17 8.50
CA GLU A 134 -11.12 14.77 8.43
C GLU A 134 -10.53 14.08 7.19
N LEU A 135 -10.59 14.75 6.04
CA LEU A 135 -9.99 14.24 4.81
C LEU A 135 -8.47 14.10 4.94
N PHE A 136 -7.80 15.15 5.46
CA PHE A 136 -6.37 15.14 5.67
C PHE A 136 -5.91 13.96 6.54
N LEU A 137 -6.69 13.57 7.53
CA LEU A 137 -6.39 12.43 8.39
C LEU A 137 -6.72 11.07 7.75
N LEU A 138 -7.66 11.01 6.81
CA LEU A 138 -8.01 9.78 6.09
C LEU A 138 -7.06 9.46 4.94
N LEU A 139 -6.50 10.46 4.27
CA LEU A 139 -5.63 10.24 3.11
C LEU A 139 -4.39 9.39 3.41
N PRO A 140 -3.65 9.57 4.52
CA PRO A 140 -2.52 8.70 4.86
C PRO A 140 -2.94 7.24 5.05
N ILE A 141 -4.10 7.01 5.69
CA ILE A 141 -4.64 5.66 5.91
C ILE A 141 -5.02 5.02 4.56
N PHE A 142 -5.68 5.79 3.71
CA PHE A 142 -6.03 5.34 2.37
C PHE A 142 -4.79 4.99 1.54
N TYR A 143 -3.75 5.82 1.58
CA TYR A 143 -2.48 5.56 0.91
C TYR A 143 -1.79 4.30 1.47
N TYR A 144 -1.74 4.17 2.81
CA TYR A 144 -1.15 3.03 3.48
C TYR A 144 -1.82 1.70 3.11
N LEU A 145 -3.15 1.69 2.99
CA LEU A 145 -3.94 0.52 2.63
C LEU A 145 -4.08 0.31 1.11
N ASN A 146 -3.43 1.12 0.28
CA ASN A 146 -3.62 1.08 -1.17
C ASN A 146 -2.99 -0.19 -1.79
N PRO A 147 -3.76 -0.99 -2.56
CA PRO A 147 -3.26 -2.24 -3.16
C PRO A 147 -2.40 -2.03 -4.41
N PHE A 148 -2.37 -0.83 -4.98
CA PHE A 148 -1.67 -0.54 -6.23
C PHE A 148 -0.21 -0.12 -6.02
N PHE A 149 0.19 0.21 -4.79
CA PHE A 149 1.54 0.62 -4.47
C PHE A 149 2.31 -0.48 -3.74
N PRO A 150 3.63 -0.56 -3.96
CA PRO A 150 4.48 -1.36 -3.11
C PRO A 150 4.36 -0.90 -1.66
N SER A 151 4.29 -1.83 -0.74
CA SER A 151 4.14 -1.54 0.69
C SER A 151 5.17 -2.27 1.52
N GLY A 152 5.45 -1.75 2.71
CA GLY A 152 6.19 -2.47 3.74
C GLY A 152 5.35 -3.60 4.35
N ASN A 153 5.92 -4.29 5.32
CA ASN A 153 5.23 -5.37 6.03
C ASN A 153 4.16 -4.80 6.97
N LEU A 154 2.88 -5.12 6.69
CA LEU A 154 1.73 -4.69 7.49
C LEU A 154 1.84 -5.08 8.97
N PHE A 155 2.39 -6.27 9.25
CA PHE A 155 2.56 -6.79 10.61
C PHE A 155 3.87 -6.35 11.28
N ASN A 156 4.59 -5.40 10.67
CA ASN A 156 5.73 -4.74 11.30
C ASN A 156 5.23 -3.53 12.12
N ASN A 157 5.55 -3.52 13.42
CA ASN A 157 5.06 -2.51 14.35
C ASN A 157 5.35 -1.06 13.89
N TRP A 158 6.58 -0.79 13.44
CA TRP A 158 6.96 0.55 12.99
C TRP A 158 6.20 1.00 11.75
N TYR A 159 6.10 0.11 10.76
CA TYR A 159 5.41 0.41 9.52
C TYR A 159 3.90 0.61 9.76
N ALA A 160 3.29 -0.25 10.57
CA ALA A 160 1.88 -0.12 10.95
C ALA A 160 1.61 1.17 11.75
N THR A 161 2.51 1.50 12.70
CA THR A 161 2.38 2.73 13.50
C THR A 161 2.42 3.98 12.62
N ILE A 162 3.39 4.07 11.71
CA ILE A 162 3.52 5.22 10.80
C ILE A 162 2.30 5.32 9.87
N GLY A 163 1.87 4.20 9.29
CA GLY A 163 0.73 4.17 8.37
C GLY A 163 -0.61 4.51 9.00
N LEU A 164 -0.78 4.18 10.28
CA LEU A 164 -2.05 4.36 11.00
C LEU A 164 -2.03 5.48 12.04
N ILE A 165 -0.96 6.27 12.11
CA ILE A 165 -0.80 7.33 13.13
C ILE A 165 -1.92 8.37 13.11
N SER A 166 -2.52 8.62 11.95
CA SER A 166 -3.64 9.56 11.81
C SER A 166 -4.98 9.01 12.30
N LEU A 167 -5.11 7.69 12.46
CA LEU A 167 -6.37 7.04 12.82
C LEU A 167 -6.93 7.47 14.20
N PRO A 168 -6.14 7.51 15.29
CA PRO A 168 -6.64 7.99 16.58
C PRO A 168 -7.16 9.43 16.52
N PHE A 169 -6.47 10.30 15.80
CA PHE A 169 -6.88 11.70 15.62
C PHE A 169 -8.19 11.80 14.83
N TYR A 170 -8.34 11.00 13.78
CA TYR A 170 -9.59 10.91 13.02
C TYR A 170 -10.76 10.46 13.88
N ILE A 171 -10.58 9.40 14.68
CA ILE A 171 -11.60 8.89 15.61
C ILE A 171 -11.98 9.96 16.65
N TYR A 172 -11.00 10.64 17.23
CA TYR A 172 -11.23 11.71 18.20
C TYR A 172 -12.08 12.85 17.62
N LEU A 173 -11.71 13.33 16.42
CA LEU A 173 -12.45 14.41 15.76
C LEU A 173 -13.88 14.03 15.41
N THR A 174 -14.09 12.84 14.90
CA THR A 174 -15.43 12.37 14.56
C THR A 174 -16.30 12.22 15.80
N ASN A 175 -15.78 11.65 16.89
CA ASN A 175 -16.52 11.49 18.15
C ASN A 175 -16.89 12.85 18.76
N LYS A 176 -15.96 13.83 18.79
CA LYS A 176 -16.25 15.17 19.30
C LYS A 176 -17.39 15.86 18.53
N LYS A 177 -17.47 15.64 17.22
CA LYS A 177 -18.53 16.21 16.38
C LYS A 177 -19.89 15.59 16.63
N TYR A 178 -19.96 14.31 17.02
CA TYR A 178 -21.20 13.65 17.41
C TYR A 178 -21.69 14.05 18.81
N SER A 179 -20.77 14.33 19.73
CA SER A 179 -21.13 14.76 21.09
C SER A 179 -21.55 16.24 21.19
N ALA A 180 -21.30 17.04 20.14
CA ALA A 180 -21.66 18.45 20.07
C ALA A 180 -23.00 18.72 19.34
N LYS A 181 -23.68 17.68 18.90
CA LYS A 181 -25.03 17.70 18.31
C LYS A 181 -26.07 17.15 19.29
#